data_aeacc85fd0493d07154c87b7b1af5290
#
_entry.id   aeacc85fd0493d07154c87b7b1af5290
#
_cell.length_a   1.000
_cell.length_b   1.000
_cell.length_c   1.000
_cell.angle_alpha   90.00
_cell.angle_beta   90.00
_cell.angle_gamma   90.00
#
_symmetry.space_group_name_H-M   'P 1'
#
loop_
_entity.id
_entity.type
_entity.pdbx_description
1 polymer ?
#
loop_
_entity_poly.entity_id
_entity_poly.type
_entity_poly.pdbx_seq_one_letter_code
_entity_poly.pdbx_strand_id
1 'polypeptide(L)'
;MINVNGEYYFKVHLQSMFLNEILEIKRTNLITFRGEAFFMNRWLNEEFEPIKYICLGKGTANPRKSDEKLSMQTVQKTCKTQVDLINKQIILSADFTALEIQDTTEIGVKTACDRLISHDSYTIISSILDNVTSTVHLDYYFKMGTGSVRGNWKVSDEENNVYRIYEPNTVVGVIENNTNSGYIRKTSIAELTPGSYYYNKNTKDLYIKNSSNSDPNNDEIIVQTI
;
A
#
# COMPACT_ATOMS: atom_id res chain seq x y z
N MET A 1 -4.17 -15.73 -2.89
CA MET A 1 -4.59 -14.39 -3.38
C MET A 1 -3.36 -13.51 -3.35
N ILE A 2 -3.02 -12.83 -4.45
CA ILE A 2 -1.86 -11.91 -4.46
C ILE A 2 -2.37 -10.60 -3.90
N ASN A 3 -1.75 -10.15 -2.84
CA ASN A 3 -2.05 -8.85 -2.28
C ASN A 3 -1.15 -7.82 -2.97
N VAL A 4 -1.74 -6.89 -3.70
CA VAL A 4 -1.05 -5.74 -4.28
C VAL A 4 -1.36 -4.55 -3.40
N ASN A 5 -0.36 -4.09 -2.67
CA ASN A 5 -0.46 -2.86 -1.90
C ASN A 5 0.14 -1.72 -2.73
N GLY A 6 -0.57 -0.60 -2.78
CA GLY A 6 -0.03 0.62 -3.31
C GLY A 6 0.56 1.49 -2.19
N GLU A 7 1.74 2.02 -2.41
CA GLU A 7 2.32 3.08 -1.61
C GLU A 7 2.77 4.18 -2.57
N TYR A 8 2.77 5.42 -2.14
CA TYR A 8 3.35 6.49 -2.90
C TYR A 8 4.13 7.43 -2.00
N TYR A 9 5.13 8.08 -2.61
CA TYR A 9 6.01 9.01 -1.95
C TYR A 9 6.04 10.29 -2.77
N PHE A 10 5.68 11.40 -2.15
CA PHE A 10 6.01 12.70 -2.68
C PHE A 10 7.41 13.08 -2.22
N LYS A 11 8.33 13.20 -3.16
CA LYS A 11 9.64 13.78 -2.91
C LYS A 11 9.62 15.20 -3.45
N VAL A 12 9.47 16.15 -2.56
CA VAL A 12 9.53 17.57 -2.92
C VAL A 12 10.98 18.01 -2.87
N HIS A 13 11.57 18.25 -4.03
CA HIS A 13 12.90 18.87 -4.12
C HIS A 13 12.70 20.39 -3.99
N LEU A 14 12.92 20.92 -2.81
CA LEU A 14 12.93 22.35 -2.56
C LEU A 14 14.28 22.91 -3.02
N GLN A 15 14.30 23.47 -4.22
CA GLN A 15 15.48 24.15 -4.75
C GLN A 15 15.36 25.66 -4.44
N SER A 16 15.83 26.09 -3.29
CA SER A 16 16.07 27.50 -3.03
C SER A 16 17.56 27.79 -3.11
N MET A 17 17.97 29.08 -3.27
CA MET A 17 19.37 29.46 -3.29
C MET A 17 20.19 29.01 -2.06
N PHE A 18 19.54 28.57 -0.99
CA PHE A 18 20.17 28.28 0.31
C PHE A 18 19.83 26.92 0.91
N LEU A 19 18.88 26.16 0.34
CA LEU A 19 18.43 24.89 0.90
C LEU A 19 18.08 23.90 -0.23
N ASN A 20 18.76 22.75 -0.21
CA ASN A 20 18.32 21.54 -0.91
C ASN A 20 17.67 20.64 0.13
N GLU A 21 16.40 20.81 0.37
CA GLU A 21 15.64 19.97 1.30
C GLU A 21 14.77 19.00 0.51
N ILE A 22 14.80 17.73 0.91
CA ILE A 22 13.90 16.71 0.37
C ILE A 22 12.84 16.43 1.43
N LEU A 23 11.62 16.84 1.18
CA LEU A 23 10.49 16.42 1.98
C LEU A 23 9.93 15.13 1.40
N GLU A 24 9.89 14.08 2.20
CA GLU A 24 9.30 12.80 1.82
C GLU A 24 7.99 12.57 2.58
N ILE A 25 6.88 12.50 1.85
CA ILE A 25 5.56 12.16 2.40
C ILE A 25 5.19 10.77 1.90
N LYS A 26 5.13 9.81 2.82
CA LYS A 26 4.70 8.44 2.53
C LYS A 26 3.23 8.26 2.84
N ARG A 27 2.49 7.62 1.92
CA ARG A 27 1.09 7.23 2.09
C ARG A 27 0.85 5.84 1.50
N THR A 28 -0.19 5.16 2.00
CA THR A 28 -0.74 3.95 1.39
C THR A 28 -1.94 4.33 0.55
N ASN A 29 -2.22 3.58 -0.52
CA ASN A 29 -3.36 3.86 -1.37
C ASN A 29 -4.28 2.66 -1.54
N LEU A 30 -5.49 2.93 -1.98
CA LEU A 30 -6.50 1.92 -2.27
C LEU A 30 -6.37 1.43 -3.72
N ILE A 31 -6.24 0.11 -3.91
CA ILE A 31 -6.36 -0.53 -5.22
C ILE A 31 -7.85 -0.66 -5.56
N THR A 32 -8.27 -0.13 -6.71
CA THR A 32 -9.66 -0.24 -7.18
C THR A 32 -9.99 -1.67 -7.63
N PHE A 33 -11.26 -2.02 -7.77
CA PHE A 33 -11.65 -3.30 -8.38
C PHE A 33 -11.10 -3.48 -9.80
N ARG A 34 -11.00 -2.39 -10.57
CA ARG A 34 -10.35 -2.40 -11.88
C ARG A 34 -8.87 -2.64 -11.79
N GLY A 35 -8.22 -2.11 -10.75
CA GLY A 35 -6.82 -2.37 -10.45
C GLY A 35 -6.57 -3.82 -10.05
N GLU A 36 -7.42 -4.40 -9.22
CA GLU A 36 -7.33 -5.83 -8.88
C GLU A 36 -7.48 -6.70 -10.14
N ALA A 37 -8.50 -6.44 -10.98
CA ALA A 37 -8.70 -7.13 -12.25
C ALA A 37 -7.50 -6.94 -13.20
N PHE A 38 -6.93 -5.73 -13.27
CA PHE A 38 -5.75 -5.44 -14.06
C PHE A 38 -4.54 -6.31 -13.67
N PHE A 39 -4.26 -6.45 -12.37
CA PHE A 39 -3.18 -7.31 -11.91
C PHE A 39 -3.48 -8.80 -12.12
N MET A 40 -4.74 -9.21 -11.99
CA MET A 40 -5.16 -10.61 -12.24
C MET A 40 -5.05 -10.98 -13.72
N ASN A 41 -5.51 -10.14 -14.64
CA ASN A 41 -5.47 -10.41 -16.09
C ASN A 41 -4.05 -10.53 -16.61
N ARG A 42 -3.09 -9.82 -16.03
CA ARG A 42 -1.67 -9.96 -16.35
C ARG A 42 -1.13 -11.38 -16.13
N TRP A 43 -1.70 -12.12 -15.18
CA TRP A 43 -1.33 -13.50 -14.90
C TRP A 43 -1.92 -14.48 -15.89
N LEU A 44 -3.03 -14.13 -16.52
CA LEU A 44 -3.73 -14.96 -17.50
C LEU A 44 -3.19 -14.79 -18.92
N ASN A 45 -2.16 -13.97 -19.13
CA ASN A 45 -1.58 -13.64 -20.45
C ASN A 45 -2.59 -13.06 -21.45
N GLU A 46 -3.64 -12.40 -20.98
CA GLU A 46 -4.56 -11.67 -21.83
C GLU A 46 -3.94 -10.36 -22.33
N GLU A 47 -4.44 -9.79 -23.43
CA GLU A 47 -3.98 -8.51 -23.98
C GLU A 47 -3.92 -7.43 -22.89
N PHE A 48 -2.76 -6.81 -22.79
CA PHE A 48 -2.40 -6.03 -21.62
C PHE A 48 -2.20 -4.55 -21.93
N GLU A 49 -2.99 -3.71 -21.25
CA GLU A 49 -2.75 -2.27 -21.25
C GLU A 49 -1.60 -1.91 -20.30
N PRO A 50 -0.60 -1.11 -20.73
CA PRO A 50 0.42 -0.64 -19.82
C PRO A 50 -0.14 0.39 -18.83
N ILE A 51 0.38 0.40 -17.60
CA ILE A 51 0.25 1.54 -16.71
C ILE A 51 0.97 2.72 -17.37
N LYS A 52 0.31 3.87 -17.43
CA LYS A 52 0.85 4.99 -18.20
C LYS A 52 0.83 6.32 -17.49
N TYR A 53 -0.12 6.54 -16.60
CA TYR A 53 -0.34 7.86 -16.04
C TYR A 53 -0.39 7.88 -14.53
N ILE A 54 0.19 8.93 -13.94
CA ILE A 54 -0.11 9.39 -12.59
C ILE A 54 -1.00 10.62 -12.75
N CYS A 55 -2.12 10.62 -12.03
CA CYS A 55 -3.14 11.66 -12.09
C CYS A 55 -3.31 12.29 -10.73
N LEU A 56 -3.48 13.59 -10.68
CA LEU A 56 -3.79 14.35 -9.48
C LEU A 56 -5.13 15.10 -9.67
N GLY A 57 -5.80 15.38 -8.56
CA GLY A 57 -7.07 16.08 -8.58
C GLY A 57 -7.37 16.81 -7.29
N LYS A 58 -8.48 17.56 -7.29
CA LYS A 58 -8.95 18.39 -6.16
C LYS A 58 -10.21 17.81 -5.49
N GLY A 59 -10.49 16.52 -5.72
CA GLY A 59 -11.64 15.84 -5.14
C GLY A 59 -11.48 15.63 -3.63
N THR A 60 -12.61 15.71 -2.92
CA THR A 60 -12.67 15.55 -1.46
C THR A 60 -13.39 14.27 -1.05
N ALA A 61 -13.81 13.46 -2.01
CA ALA A 61 -14.47 12.19 -1.74
C ALA A 61 -13.49 11.16 -1.20
N ASN A 62 -13.92 10.38 -0.20
CA ASN A 62 -13.13 9.25 0.28
C ASN A 62 -12.98 8.21 -0.83
N PRO A 63 -11.77 7.72 -1.11
CA PRO A 63 -11.52 6.69 -2.10
C PRO A 63 -12.30 5.42 -1.81
N ARG A 64 -12.84 4.81 -2.87
CA ARG A 64 -13.58 3.55 -2.82
C ARG A 64 -13.04 2.56 -3.86
N LYS A 65 -13.13 1.27 -3.58
CA LYS A 65 -12.75 0.23 -4.55
C LYS A 65 -13.54 0.29 -5.86
N SER A 66 -14.76 0.81 -5.81
CA SER A 66 -15.63 0.98 -6.98
C SER A 66 -15.30 2.21 -7.84
N ASP A 67 -14.33 3.04 -7.45
CA ASP A 67 -14.02 4.24 -8.19
C ASP A 67 -13.43 3.91 -9.56
N GLU A 68 -13.98 4.54 -10.57
CA GLU A 68 -13.57 4.38 -11.96
C GLU A 68 -12.74 5.56 -12.47
N LYS A 69 -12.76 6.67 -11.75
CA LYS A 69 -12.04 7.92 -12.04
C LYS A 69 -11.82 8.71 -10.77
N LEU A 70 -10.88 9.65 -10.78
CA LEU A 70 -10.77 10.66 -9.73
C LEU A 70 -12.03 11.53 -9.73
N SER A 71 -12.42 12.02 -8.56
CA SER A 71 -13.62 12.86 -8.39
C SER A 71 -13.50 14.17 -9.16
N MET A 72 -12.31 14.79 -9.12
CA MET A 72 -12.03 16.06 -9.79
C MET A 72 -10.59 16.10 -10.30
N GLN A 73 -10.30 15.30 -11.33
CA GLN A 73 -8.96 15.27 -11.93
C GLN A 73 -8.59 16.63 -12.55
N THR A 74 -7.41 17.14 -12.20
CA THR A 74 -6.88 18.41 -12.71
C THR A 74 -5.67 18.26 -13.59
N VAL A 75 -4.83 17.25 -13.33
CA VAL A 75 -3.60 17.02 -14.08
C VAL A 75 -3.35 15.53 -14.25
N GLN A 76 -2.68 15.21 -15.35
CA GLN A 76 -2.25 13.84 -15.69
C GLN A 76 -0.87 13.90 -16.34
N LYS A 77 0.06 13.09 -15.87
CA LYS A 77 1.41 12.97 -16.43
C LYS A 77 1.70 11.55 -16.83
N THR A 78 2.38 11.40 -17.97
CA THR A 78 2.96 10.11 -18.33
C THR A 78 4.07 9.76 -17.35
N CYS A 79 3.99 8.58 -16.75
CA CYS A 79 5.00 8.11 -15.82
C CYS A 79 6.07 7.26 -16.52
N LYS A 80 7.28 7.30 -15.96
CA LYS A 80 8.31 6.30 -16.22
C LYS A 80 8.02 5.10 -15.33
N THR A 81 8.18 3.90 -15.89
CA THR A 81 7.94 2.65 -15.15
C THR A 81 9.25 1.91 -14.96
N GLN A 82 9.54 1.51 -13.73
CA GLN A 82 10.69 0.68 -13.37
C GLN A 82 10.19 -0.53 -12.58
N VAL A 83 10.79 -1.69 -12.83
CA VAL A 83 10.52 -2.91 -12.05
C VAL A 83 11.72 -3.17 -11.14
N ASP A 84 11.48 -3.23 -9.85
CA ASP A 84 12.44 -3.61 -8.83
C ASP A 84 12.13 -5.02 -8.35
N LEU A 85 12.85 -5.98 -8.89
CA LEU A 85 12.65 -7.40 -8.58
C LEU A 85 13.13 -7.78 -7.17
N ILE A 86 14.08 -7.03 -6.62
CA ILE A 86 14.64 -7.30 -5.28
C ILE A 86 13.58 -6.98 -4.22
N ASN A 87 12.98 -5.79 -4.33
CA ASN A 87 11.93 -5.36 -3.40
C ASN A 87 10.52 -5.76 -3.86
N LYS A 88 10.41 -6.50 -4.98
CA LYS A 88 9.13 -6.98 -5.55
C LYS A 88 8.13 -5.83 -5.75
N GLN A 89 8.57 -4.75 -6.38
CA GLN A 89 7.74 -3.56 -6.59
C GLN A 89 7.86 -3.03 -8.02
N ILE A 90 6.80 -2.36 -8.44
CA ILE A 90 6.78 -1.53 -9.64
C ILE A 90 6.84 -0.08 -9.18
N ILE A 91 7.76 0.69 -9.72
CA ILE A 91 7.94 2.09 -9.43
C ILE A 91 7.46 2.88 -10.64
N LEU A 92 6.57 3.83 -10.39
CA LEU A 92 6.10 4.78 -11.39
C LEU A 92 6.56 6.16 -10.96
N SER A 93 7.27 6.87 -11.84
CA SER A 93 7.81 8.19 -11.52
C SER A 93 7.30 9.24 -12.49
N ALA A 94 6.89 10.38 -11.99
CA ALA A 94 6.50 11.54 -12.79
C ALA A 94 6.88 12.85 -12.11
N ASP A 95 7.16 13.86 -12.94
CA ASP A 95 7.53 15.19 -12.48
C ASP A 95 6.35 16.16 -12.67
N PHE A 96 6.02 16.89 -11.63
CA PHE A 96 4.98 17.91 -11.61
C PHE A 96 5.57 19.28 -11.25
N THR A 97 4.97 20.32 -11.74
CA THR A 97 5.27 21.68 -11.25
C THR A 97 4.54 21.94 -9.94
N ALA A 98 5.02 22.89 -9.15
CA ALA A 98 4.34 23.31 -7.92
C ALA A 98 2.89 23.73 -8.17
N LEU A 99 2.61 24.46 -9.27
CA LEU A 99 1.27 24.85 -9.67
C LEU A 99 0.34 23.68 -10.00
N GLU A 100 0.86 22.61 -10.59
CA GLU A 100 0.09 21.42 -10.90
C GLU A 100 -0.31 20.63 -9.65
N ILE A 101 0.50 20.70 -8.59
CA ILE A 101 0.25 20.03 -7.32
C ILE A 101 -0.57 20.91 -6.36
N GLN A 102 -0.52 22.21 -6.54
CA GLN A 102 -1.18 23.17 -5.66
C GLN A 102 -2.68 22.83 -5.53
N ASP A 103 -3.17 22.78 -4.28
CA ASP A 103 -4.54 22.46 -3.91
C ASP A 103 -5.03 21.07 -4.35
N THR A 104 -4.15 20.19 -4.81
CA THR A 104 -4.55 18.81 -5.09
C THR A 104 -4.72 18.00 -3.81
N THR A 105 -5.74 17.16 -3.78
CA THR A 105 -6.17 16.40 -2.61
C THR A 105 -6.41 14.93 -2.92
N GLU A 106 -6.32 14.53 -4.19
CA GLU A 106 -6.47 13.15 -4.62
C GLU A 106 -5.41 12.76 -5.64
N ILE A 107 -5.02 11.50 -5.60
CA ILE A 107 -4.06 10.89 -6.52
C ILE A 107 -4.60 9.57 -7.05
N GLY A 108 -4.29 9.26 -8.30
CA GLY A 108 -4.59 7.98 -8.89
C GLY A 108 -3.59 7.58 -9.95
N VAL A 109 -3.59 6.30 -10.26
CA VAL A 109 -2.79 5.72 -11.34
C VAL A 109 -3.73 5.14 -12.39
N LYS A 110 -3.42 5.40 -13.65
CA LYS A 110 -4.24 4.97 -14.78
C LYS A 110 -3.44 4.21 -15.84
N THR A 111 -4.16 3.34 -16.55
CA THR A 111 -3.65 2.66 -17.74
C THR A 111 -3.63 3.58 -18.98
N ALA A 112 -3.08 3.08 -20.09
CA ALA A 112 -3.10 3.78 -21.37
C ALA A 112 -4.53 4.04 -21.90
N CYS A 113 -5.51 3.19 -21.57
CA CYS A 113 -6.92 3.34 -21.90
C CYS A 113 -7.75 4.06 -20.82
N ASP A 114 -7.10 4.86 -19.98
CA ASP A 114 -7.73 5.73 -18.97
C ASP A 114 -8.47 4.98 -17.85
N ARG A 115 -8.13 3.72 -17.58
CA ARG A 115 -8.72 2.94 -16.49
C ARG A 115 -7.99 3.24 -15.19
N LEU A 116 -8.73 3.63 -14.16
CA LEU A 116 -8.21 3.90 -12.83
C LEU A 116 -7.90 2.59 -12.11
N ILE A 117 -6.61 2.37 -11.76
CA ILE A 117 -6.14 1.18 -11.03
C ILE A 117 -6.00 1.42 -9.53
N SER A 118 -5.74 2.65 -9.15
CA SER A 118 -5.63 3.02 -7.74
C SER A 118 -6.10 4.44 -7.50
N HIS A 119 -6.60 4.68 -6.30
CA HIS A 119 -7.10 5.98 -5.85
C HIS A 119 -6.77 6.19 -4.38
N ASP A 120 -6.31 7.38 -4.04
CA ASP A 120 -6.16 7.82 -2.66
C ASP A 120 -6.44 9.31 -2.52
N SER A 121 -6.70 9.72 -1.28
CA SER A 121 -6.82 11.12 -0.89
C SER A 121 -5.66 11.50 0.03
N TYR A 122 -5.17 12.73 -0.12
CA TYR A 122 -4.05 13.23 0.68
C TYR A 122 -4.24 14.72 0.99
N THR A 123 -3.47 15.19 1.97
CA THR A 123 -3.39 16.62 2.28
C THR A 123 -1.95 17.06 2.09
N ILE A 124 -1.72 17.97 1.16
CA ILE A 124 -0.43 18.66 1.04
C ILE A 124 -0.48 19.90 1.94
N ILE A 125 0.60 20.11 2.68
CA ILE A 125 0.77 21.36 3.43
C ILE A 125 1.12 22.45 2.41
N SER A 126 0.15 23.27 2.05
CA SER A 126 0.28 24.32 1.02
C SER A 126 1.44 25.28 1.29
N SER A 127 1.77 25.56 2.54
CA SER A 127 2.90 26.39 2.92
C SER A 127 4.28 25.92 2.42
N ILE A 128 4.39 24.64 2.07
CA ILE A 128 5.62 24.08 1.50
C ILE A 128 5.74 24.43 0.02
N LEU A 129 4.62 24.61 -0.67
CA LEU A 129 4.56 24.89 -2.11
C LEU A 129 4.63 26.38 -2.45
N ASP A 130 4.32 27.26 -1.52
CA ASP A 130 4.24 28.73 -1.76
C ASP A 130 5.56 29.35 -2.18
N ASN A 131 6.70 28.68 -1.96
CA ASN A 131 8.02 29.18 -2.30
C ASN A 131 8.77 28.32 -3.35
N VAL A 132 8.08 27.36 -3.98
CA VAL A 132 8.74 26.40 -4.85
C VAL A 132 8.57 26.78 -6.32
N THR A 133 9.63 27.30 -6.92
CA THR A 133 9.75 27.41 -8.39
C THR A 133 10.17 26.08 -9.04
N SER A 134 10.27 25.01 -8.26
CA SER A 134 10.91 23.75 -8.60
C SER A 134 9.92 22.67 -9.01
N THR A 135 10.45 21.67 -9.67
CA THR A 135 9.77 20.44 -10.04
C THR A 135 9.57 19.56 -8.80
N VAL A 136 8.38 19.04 -8.62
CA VAL A 136 8.06 18.05 -7.59
C VAL A 136 8.11 16.67 -8.22
N HIS A 137 9.07 15.86 -7.76
CA HIS A 137 9.19 14.47 -8.19
C HIS A 137 8.25 13.60 -7.37
N LEU A 138 7.43 12.78 -8.05
CA LEU A 138 6.50 11.86 -7.41
C LEU A 138 6.85 10.44 -7.81
N ASP A 139 7.17 9.61 -6.82
CA ASP A 139 7.34 8.18 -6.97
C ASP A 139 6.13 7.45 -6.39
N TYR A 140 5.56 6.59 -7.19
CA TYR A 140 4.41 5.75 -6.84
C TYR A 140 4.81 4.27 -6.92
N TYR A 141 4.56 3.52 -5.86
CA TYR A 141 5.00 2.14 -5.73
C TYR A 141 3.81 1.20 -5.69
N PHE A 142 3.80 0.22 -6.57
CA PHE A 142 3.00 -0.98 -6.38
C PHE A 142 3.89 -2.07 -5.81
N LYS A 143 3.73 -2.37 -4.53
CA LYS A 143 4.42 -3.47 -3.90
C LYS A 143 3.59 -4.73 -4.05
N MET A 144 4.16 -5.73 -4.70
CA MET A 144 3.61 -7.07 -4.65
C MET A 144 3.95 -7.65 -3.29
N GLY A 145 3.00 -7.52 -2.38
CA GLY A 145 3.17 -8.07 -1.04
C GLY A 145 3.36 -9.57 -1.10
N THR A 146 4.34 -10.05 -0.39
CA THR A 146 4.44 -11.47 -0.01
C THR A 146 3.44 -11.81 1.09
N GLY A 147 2.61 -10.84 1.47
CA GLY A 147 1.53 -11.01 2.41
C GLY A 147 0.29 -11.57 1.74
N SER A 148 -0.32 -12.57 2.36
CA SER A 148 -1.63 -13.05 1.97
C SER A 148 -2.57 -12.97 3.16
N VAL A 149 -3.80 -12.58 2.90
CA VAL A 149 -4.87 -12.67 3.90
C VAL A 149 -5.01 -14.12 4.32
N ARG A 150 -4.97 -14.35 5.61
CA ARG A 150 -5.18 -15.67 6.20
C ARG A 150 -6.50 -15.69 6.93
N GLY A 151 -7.29 -16.72 6.67
CA GLY A 151 -8.48 -17.10 7.41
C GLY A 151 -8.39 -18.55 7.88
N ASN A 152 -9.44 -19.06 8.47
CA ASN A 152 -9.50 -20.39 9.06
C ASN A 152 -8.53 -20.60 10.23
N TRP A 153 -8.35 -19.57 11.02
CA TRP A 153 -7.61 -19.64 12.27
C TRP A 153 -8.27 -20.62 13.21
N LYS A 154 -7.46 -21.51 13.78
CA LYS A 154 -7.93 -22.52 14.74
C LYS A 154 -7.53 -22.05 16.14
N VAL A 155 -8.44 -22.22 17.08
CA VAL A 155 -8.14 -22.00 18.49
C VAL A 155 -6.98 -22.91 18.90
N SER A 156 -5.95 -22.33 19.48
CA SER A 156 -4.79 -23.03 20.06
C SER A 156 -4.85 -23.03 21.58
N ASP A 157 -5.34 -21.93 22.17
CA ASP A 157 -5.54 -21.79 23.62
C ASP A 157 -6.74 -20.85 23.79
N GLU A 158 -7.87 -21.44 24.22
CA GLU A 158 -9.15 -20.73 24.36
C GLU A 158 -9.13 -19.74 25.53
N GLU A 159 -8.48 -20.10 26.63
CA GLU A 159 -8.41 -19.23 27.81
C GLU A 159 -7.62 -17.94 27.55
N ASN A 160 -6.61 -18.06 26.69
CA ASN A 160 -5.73 -16.93 26.36
C ASN A 160 -6.05 -16.27 25.02
N ASN A 161 -7.09 -16.70 24.31
CA ASN A 161 -7.45 -16.23 22.97
C ASN A 161 -6.26 -16.31 21.98
N VAL A 162 -5.56 -17.43 22.00
CA VAL A 162 -4.47 -17.71 21.07
C VAL A 162 -4.97 -18.58 19.92
N TYR A 163 -4.70 -18.12 18.72
CA TYR A 163 -5.09 -18.79 17.49
C TYR A 163 -3.89 -19.20 16.68
N ARG A 164 -4.01 -20.25 15.89
CA ARG A 164 -2.93 -20.74 15.04
C ARG A 164 -3.39 -21.07 13.64
N ILE A 165 -2.44 -20.99 12.68
CA ILE A 165 -2.57 -21.47 11.32
C ILE A 165 -1.24 -22.08 10.87
N TYR A 166 -1.31 -23.08 9.98
CA TYR A 166 -0.12 -23.61 9.32
C TYR A 166 0.33 -22.64 8.21
N GLU A 167 1.60 -22.18 8.28
CA GLU A 167 2.22 -21.29 7.28
C GLU A 167 3.55 -21.90 6.83
N PRO A 168 3.61 -22.46 5.59
CA PRO A 168 4.80 -23.19 5.11
C PRO A 168 6.01 -22.26 4.89
N ASN A 169 5.77 -20.99 4.63
CA ASN A 169 6.81 -20.01 4.37
C ASN A 169 7.27 -19.35 5.66
N THR A 170 8.48 -18.79 5.65
CA THR A 170 8.98 -18.07 6.83
C THR A 170 8.23 -16.78 7.04
N VAL A 171 7.57 -16.63 8.19
CA VAL A 171 6.82 -15.42 8.54
C VAL A 171 7.79 -14.32 8.99
N VAL A 172 7.67 -13.15 8.39
CA VAL A 172 8.47 -11.95 8.70
C VAL A 172 7.63 -10.84 9.30
N GLY A 173 6.30 -10.87 9.11
CA GLY A 173 5.38 -9.90 9.67
C GLY A 173 3.93 -10.37 9.68
N VAL A 174 3.12 -9.77 10.54
CA VAL A 174 1.67 -9.95 10.61
C VAL A 174 1.03 -8.58 10.79
N ILE A 175 -0.01 -8.29 10.01
CA ILE A 175 -0.75 -7.02 10.01
C ILE A 175 -2.23 -7.33 10.14
N GLU A 176 -2.94 -6.58 10.96
CA GLU A 176 -4.38 -6.69 11.16
C GLU A 176 -5.11 -5.50 10.55
N ASN A 177 -6.22 -5.77 9.83
CA ASN A 177 -7.12 -4.77 9.26
C ASN A 177 -6.41 -3.63 8.51
N ASN A 178 -5.31 -3.98 7.84
CA ASN A 178 -4.47 -3.04 7.08
C ASN A 178 -3.99 -1.82 7.90
N THR A 179 -3.80 -2.02 9.21
CA THR A 179 -3.27 -0.98 10.10
C THR A 179 -1.78 -0.75 9.83
N ASN A 180 -1.31 0.47 10.04
CA ASN A 180 0.12 0.81 9.87
C ASN A 180 1.04 0.19 10.94
N SER A 181 0.47 -0.39 11.99
CA SER A 181 1.20 -1.06 13.06
C SER A 181 1.10 -2.57 12.87
N GLY A 182 2.18 -3.20 12.43
CA GLY A 182 2.29 -4.66 12.43
C GLY A 182 2.31 -5.23 13.84
N TYR A 183 1.99 -6.51 13.95
CA TYR A 183 2.07 -7.25 15.21
C TYR A 183 3.52 -7.35 15.72
N ILE A 184 3.68 -7.32 17.03
CA ILE A 184 4.97 -7.49 17.68
C ILE A 184 5.36 -8.98 17.65
N ARG A 185 6.52 -9.30 17.09
CA ARG A 185 7.04 -10.67 17.12
C ARG A 185 7.50 -11.06 18.52
N LYS A 186 7.09 -12.25 18.96
CA LYS A 186 7.49 -12.88 20.23
C LYS A 186 8.36 -14.10 19.99
N THR A 187 9.03 -14.57 21.04
CA THR A 187 9.94 -15.72 20.98
C THR A 187 9.27 -17.04 21.37
N SER A 188 8.12 -16.97 22.04
CA SER A 188 7.32 -18.12 22.45
C SER A 188 5.83 -17.81 22.50
N ILE A 189 5.00 -18.87 22.56
CA ILE A 189 3.54 -18.76 22.72
C ILE A 189 3.19 -18.09 24.07
N ALA A 190 3.92 -18.43 25.12
CA ALA A 190 3.67 -17.92 26.47
C ALA A 190 3.83 -16.38 26.60
N GLU A 191 4.56 -15.78 25.67
CA GLU A 191 4.81 -14.33 25.65
C GLU A 191 3.78 -13.55 24.82
N LEU A 192 2.79 -14.24 24.19
CA LEU A 192 1.82 -13.58 23.34
C LEU A 192 0.94 -12.62 24.13
N THR A 193 0.90 -11.39 23.66
CA THR A 193 0.02 -10.31 24.12
C THR A 193 -0.87 -9.84 22.98
N PRO A 194 -1.98 -9.16 23.21
CA PRO A 194 -2.79 -8.61 22.10
C PRO A 194 -1.93 -7.83 21.11
N GLY A 195 -2.16 -8.04 19.82
CA GLY A 195 -1.36 -7.45 18.73
C GLY A 195 0.04 -8.06 18.59
N SER A 196 0.22 -9.34 18.91
CA SER A 196 1.50 -10.02 18.77
C SER A 196 1.39 -11.38 18.09
N TYR A 197 2.53 -11.88 17.57
CA TYR A 197 2.62 -13.17 16.92
C TYR A 197 3.90 -13.93 17.31
N TYR A 198 3.83 -15.26 17.20
CA TYR A 198 4.96 -16.16 17.27
C TYR A 198 4.93 -17.15 16.11
N TYR A 199 6.03 -17.31 15.41
CA TYR A 199 6.17 -18.30 14.33
C TYR A 199 7.16 -19.38 14.69
N ASN A 200 6.69 -20.62 14.76
CA ASN A 200 7.52 -21.79 14.99
C ASN A 200 8.06 -22.31 13.65
N LYS A 201 9.34 -22.09 13.40
CA LYS A 201 10.00 -22.49 12.15
C LYS A 201 10.04 -24.02 11.93
N ASN A 202 10.01 -24.81 13.00
CA ASN A 202 10.11 -26.27 12.91
C ASN A 202 8.77 -26.90 12.54
N THR A 203 7.68 -26.49 13.19
CA THR A 203 6.33 -27.00 12.92
C THR A 203 5.61 -26.23 11.82
N LYS A 204 6.14 -25.06 11.42
CA LYS A 204 5.50 -24.15 10.47
C LYS A 204 4.16 -23.61 10.96
N ASP A 205 3.96 -23.55 12.25
CA ASP A 205 2.79 -22.96 12.86
C ASP A 205 3.01 -21.49 13.18
N LEU A 206 2.10 -20.66 12.73
CA LEU A 206 2.00 -19.25 13.11
C LEU A 206 0.93 -19.12 14.18
N TYR A 207 1.30 -18.55 15.32
CA TYR A 207 0.41 -18.26 16.43
C TYR A 207 0.21 -16.75 16.53
N ILE A 208 -1.04 -16.32 16.75
CA ILE A 208 -1.37 -14.91 16.96
C ILE A 208 -2.29 -14.74 18.16
N LYS A 209 -2.23 -13.55 18.73
CA LYS A 209 -3.25 -12.99 19.60
C LYS A 209 -3.63 -11.65 19.02
N ASN A 210 -4.85 -11.54 18.45
CA ASN A 210 -5.22 -10.33 17.73
C ASN A 210 -5.34 -9.11 18.68
N SER A 211 -5.34 -7.91 18.11
CA SER A 211 -5.24 -6.68 18.91
C SER A 211 -6.47 -6.45 19.79
N SER A 212 -7.65 -6.89 19.33
CA SER A 212 -8.92 -6.81 20.05
C SER A 212 -9.13 -7.96 21.04
N ASN A 213 -8.19 -8.93 21.10
CA ASN A 213 -8.32 -10.14 21.91
C ASN A 213 -9.57 -10.96 21.62
N SER A 214 -10.00 -10.98 20.35
CA SER A 214 -11.18 -11.67 19.82
C SER A 214 -10.79 -12.72 18.77
N ASP A 215 -11.78 -13.33 18.12
CA ASP A 215 -11.54 -14.30 17.04
C ASP A 215 -10.99 -13.61 15.78
N PRO A 216 -9.75 -13.94 15.35
CA PRO A 216 -9.12 -13.34 14.18
C PRO A 216 -9.80 -13.71 12.84
N ASN A 217 -10.72 -14.66 12.83
CA ASN A 217 -11.51 -14.97 11.63
C ASN A 217 -12.50 -13.85 11.28
N ASN A 218 -12.75 -12.93 12.20
CA ASN A 218 -13.59 -11.75 11.99
C ASN A 218 -12.77 -10.55 11.47
N ASP A 219 -11.44 -10.68 11.41
CA ASP A 219 -10.51 -9.63 11.03
C ASP A 219 -9.74 -9.98 9.75
N GLU A 220 -9.27 -8.96 9.04
CA GLU A 220 -8.36 -9.16 7.91
C GLU A 220 -6.93 -9.32 8.43
N ILE A 221 -6.46 -10.55 8.58
CA ILE A 221 -5.09 -10.84 9.02
C ILE A 221 -4.20 -11.10 7.81
N ILE A 222 -3.24 -10.23 7.57
CA ILE A 222 -2.25 -10.32 6.50
C ILE A 222 -0.96 -10.89 7.07
N VAL A 223 -0.52 -12.03 6.55
CA VAL A 223 0.75 -12.67 6.92
C VAL A 223 1.79 -12.39 5.83
N GLN A 224 2.88 -11.74 6.21
CA GLN A 224 4.01 -11.45 5.34
C GLN A 224 5.04 -12.58 5.45
N THR A 225 5.46 -13.11 4.32
CA THR A 225 6.37 -14.27 4.25
C THR A 225 7.53 -14.04 3.27
N ILE A 226 8.63 -14.79 3.46
CA ILE A 226 9.77 -14.91 2.55
C ILE A 226 10.06 -16.37 2.23
#